data_67ec94bb95ae68ca6e70ac4513f82af9
#
_entry.id   67ec94bb95ae68ca6e70ac4513f82af9
#
_cell.length_a   1.000
_cell.length_b   1.000
_cell.length_c   1.000
_cell.angle_alpha   90.00
_cell.angle_beta   90.00
_cell.angle_gamma   90.00
#
_symmetry.space_group_name_H-M   'P 1'
#
loop_
_entity.id
_entity.type
_entity.pdbx_description
1 polymer ?
#
loop_
_entity_poly.entity_id
_entity_poly.type
_entity_poly.pdbx_seq_one_letter_code
_entity_poly.pdbx_strand_id
1 'polypeptide(L)'
;MNTLVYRVLPTDLEEELEVWYERLICSDPEYSEIDRWDDPDYTLITFEGSQWASTAELAERNVRAGTVSVRIAGVSGVMTHPDYRGRGLARDLMIRVMELAAERFPDADFGLLDCRNELVGFYEPLGWRREPGRIFYTLDGRRGMYDP
;
A
#
# COMPACT_ATOMS: atom_id res chain seq x y z
N MET A 1 -12.04 -1.53 -18.17
CA MET A 1 -11.28 -1.01 -17.01
C MET A 1 -9.92 -0.53 -17.43
N ASN A 2 -9.46 0.55 -16.86
CA ASN A 2 -8.16 1.14 -17.17
C ASN A 2 -7.40 1.45 -15.88
N THR A 3 -6.13 1.06 -15.80
CA THR A 3 -5.27 1.38 -14.65
C THR A 3 -4.32 2.51 -15.04
N LEU A 4 -4.38 3.60 -14.30
CA LEU A 4 -3.51 4.75 -14.47
C LEU A 4 -2.49 4.80 -13.31
N VAL A 5 -1.32 5.35 -13.62
CA VAL A 5 -0.22 5.53 -12.67
C VAL A 5 0.04 7.02 -12.49
N TYR A 6 -0.03 7.48 -11.27
CA TYR A 6 0.18 8.88 -10.90
C TYR A 6 1.45 9.03 -10.06
N ARG A 7 2.20 10.10 -10.28
CA ARG A 7 3.23 10.58 -9.36
C ARG A 7 2.68 11.67 -8.43
N VAL A 8 1.71 12.42 -8.92
CA VAL A 8 0.96 13.41 -8.16
C VAL A 8 -0.50 13.26 -8.57
N LEU A 9 -1.37 13.06 -7.61
CA LEU A 9 -2.80 12.96 -7.86
C LEU A 9 -3.42 14.33 -8.19
N PRO A 10 -4.44 14.39 -9.06
CA PRO A 10 -5.33 15.54 -9.12
C PRO A 10 -5.98 15.78 -7.75
N THR A 11 -6.09 17.04 -7.33
CA THR A 11 -6.56 17.41 -5.97
C THR A 11 -7.94 16.85 -5.64
N ASP A 12 -8.88 16.89 -6.57
CA ASP A 12 -10.24 16.36 -6.42
C ASP A 12 -10.25 14.84 -6.19
N LEU A 13 -9.39 14.13 -6.89
CA LEU A 13 -9.24 12.69 -6.75
C LEU A 13 -8.53 12.32 -5.43
N GLU A 14 -7.52 13.09 -5.05
CA GLU A 14 -6.81 12.93 -3.78
C GLU A 14 -7.77 13.08 -2.60
N GLU A 15 -8.55 14.16 -2.57
CA GLU A 15 -9.57 14.42 -1.54
C GLU A 15 -10.62 13.28 -1.46
N GLU A 16 -11.08 12.78 -2.61
CA GLU A 16 -12.02 11.65 -2.63
C GLU A 16 -11.39 10.39 -2.05
N LEU A 17 -10.16 10.07 -2.43
CA LEU A 17 -9.46 8.87 -1.95
C LEU A 17 -9.12 8.96 -0.46
N GLU A 18 -8.78 10.13 0.06
CA GLU A 18 -8.57 10.33 1.51
C GLU A 18 -9.81 9.99 2.33
N VAL A 19 -10.99 10.45 1.90
CA VAL A 19 -12.26 10.11 2.57
C VAL A 19 -12.50 8.60 2.60
N TRP A 20 -12.19 7.92 1.51
CA TRP A 20 -12.35 6.46 1.44
C TRP A 20 -11.27 5.72 2.25
N TYR A 21 -10.05 6.23 2.26
CA TYR A 21 -8.96 5.70 3.07
C TYR A 21 -9.31 5.74 4.55
N GLU A 22 -9.79 6.87 5.05
CA GLU A 22 -10.26 6.99 6.43
C GLU A 22 -11.36 5.99 6.75
N ARG A 23 -12.33 5.81 5.86
CA ARG A 23 -13.46 4.89 6.08
C ARG A 23 -13.06 3.41 6.04
N LEU A 24 -12.15 3.03 5.15
CA LEU A 24 -11.86 1.62 4.87
C LEU A 24 -10.63 1.10 5.64
N ILE A 25 -9.72 1.97 5.99
CA ILE A 25 -8.44 1.61 6.64
C ILE A 25 -8.35 2.23 8.03
N CYS A 26 -8.42 3.55 8.15
CA CYS A 26 -8.22 4.22 9.43
C CYS A 26 -9.39 4.06 10.44
N SER A 27 -10.52 3.50 10.02
CA SER A 27 -11.57 3.09 10.94
C SER A 27 -11.18 1.91 11.84
N ASP A 28 -10.08 1.24 11.50
CA ASP A 28 -9.50 0.20 12.34
C ASP A 28 -8.70 0.84 13.47
N PRO A 29 -8.94 0.48 14.76
CA PRO A 29 -8.20 1.02 15.90
C PRO A 29 -6.69 0.83 15.82
N GLU A 30 -6.20 -0.21 15.14
CA GLU A 30 -4.77 -0.45 14.96
C GLU A 30 -4.08 0.64 14.12
N TYR A 31 -4.81 1.30 13.22
CA TYR A 31 -4.29 2.35 12.35
C TYR A 31 -4.70 3.76 12.77
N SER A 32 -5.64 3.91 13.70
CA SER A 32 -6.21 5.20 14.10
C SER A 32 -5.22 6.15 14.80
N GLU A 33 -4.11 5.64 15.32
CA GLU A 33 -3.08 6.44 15.97
C GLU A 33 -2.02 7.00 15.00
N ILE A 34 -2.09 6.61 13.72
CA ILE A 34 -1.15 7.06 12.69
C ILE A 34 -1.81 8.19 11.91
N ASP A 35 -1.53 9.42 12.30
CA ASP A 35 -2.11 10.61 11.70
C ASP A 35 -1.64 10.86 10.26
N ARG A 36 -0.46 10.35 9.89
CA ARG A 36 0.11 10.59 8.57
C ARG A 36 1.16 9.55 8.20
N TRP A 37 1.02 9.01 6.99
CA TRP A 37 2.03 8.21 6.32
C TRP A 37 2.86 9.08 5.36
N ASP A 38 4.05 8.61 5.02
CA ASP A 38 4.86 9.22 3.95
C ASP A 38 4.11 9.22 2.62
N ASP A 39 4.27 10.29 1.84
CA ASP A 39 3.71 10.36 0.49
C ASP A 39 4.28 9.24 -0.39
N PRO A 40 3.45 8.56 -1.18
CA PRO A 40 3.92 7.53 -2.10
C PRO A 40 4.69 8.15 -3.27
N ASP A 41 5.61 7.38 -3.86
CA ASP A 41 6.27 7.78 -5.10
C ASP A 41 5.35 7.61 -6.32
N TYR A 42 4.44 6.62 -6.23
CA TYR A 42 3.44 6.31 -7.25
C TYR A 42 2.13 5.86 -6.60
N THR A 43 1.02 6.33 -7.17
CA THR A 43 -0.32 5.82 -6.88
C THR A 43 -0.90 5.19 -8.14
N LEU A 44 -1.32 3.95 -8.05
CA LEU A 44 -1.99 3.22 -9.12
C LEU A 44 -3.47 3.19 -8.83
N ILE A 45 -4.27 3.54 -9.83
CA ILE A 45 -5.73 3.55 -9.71
C ILE A 45 -6.34 2.86 -10.91
N THR A 46 -7.17 1.86 -10.64
CA THR A 46 -8.03 1.24 -11.64
C THR A 46 -9.37 1.94 -11.68
N PHE A 47 -9.82 2.34 -12.86
CA PHE A 47 -11.08 3.01 -13.10
C PHE A 47 -12.06 2.12 -13.86
N GLU A 48 -13.34 2.23 -13.52
CA GLU A 48 -14.46 1.81 -14.34
C GLU A 48 -15.25 3.05 -14.77
N GLY A 49 -15.13 3.41 -16.05
CA GLY A 49 -15.60 4.72 -16.53
C GLY A 49 -14.79 5.85 -15.85
N SER A 50 -15.49 6.75 -15.17
CA SER A 50 -14.89 7.85 -14.40
C SER A 50 -14.73 7.54 -12.91
N GLN A 51 -15.29 6.41 -12.43
CA GLN A 51 -15.25 6.03 -11.02
C GLN A 51 -13.99 5.22 -10.72
N TRP A 52 -13.27 5.58 -9.64
CA TRP A 52 -12.20 4.73 -9.14
C TRP A 52 -12.77 3.41 -8.57
N ALA A 53 -12.12 2.32 -8.85
CA ALA A 53 -12.56 0.98 -8.45
C ALA A 53 -11.58 0.28 -7.51
N SER A 54 -10.27 0.49 -7.71
CA SER A 54 -9.22 -0.05 -6.83
C SER A 54 -8.00 0.85 -6.87
N THR A 55 -7.30 0.97 -5.73
CA THR A 55 -6.07 1.76 -5.58
C THR A 55 -4.98 0.94 -4.91
N ALA A 56 -3.74 1.30 -5.16
CA ALA A 56 -2.56 0.87 -4.43
C ALA A 56 -1.47 1.93 -4.57
N GLU A 57 -0.65 2.04 -3.54
CA GLU A 57 0.48 2.98 -3.48
C GLU A 57 1.79 2.23 -3.48
N LEU A 58 2.82 2.85 -4.04
CA LEU A 58 4.16 2.28 -4.15
C LEU A 58 5.20 3.33 -3.80
N ALA A 59 6.14 2.99 -2.90
CA ALA A 59 7.22 3.86 -2.49
C ALA A 59 8.54 3.09 -2.33
N GLU A 60 9.67 3.69 -2.76
CA GLU A 60 11.00 3.17 -2.43
C GLU A 60 11.48 3.78 -1.11
N ARG A 61 11.88 2.94 -0.17
CA ARG A 61 12.38 3.39 1.13
C ARG A 61 13.60 2.59 1.58
N ASN A 62 14.47 3.26 2.35
CA ASN A 62 15.54 2.59 3.08
C ASN A 62 15.05 2.27 4.49
N VAL A 63 15.12 1.01 4.86
CA VAL A 63 14.73 0.53 6.18
C VAL A 63 15.85 -0.27 6.82
N ARG A 64 15.75 -0.56 8.10
CA ARG A 64 16.70 -1.39 8.81
C ARG A 64 16.07 -2.73 9.16
N ALA A 65 16.70 -3.80 8.69
CA ALA A 65 16.42 -5.17 9.12
C ALA A 65 17.51 -5.59 10.13
N GLY A 66 17.22 -5.45 11.43
CA GLY A 66 18.22 -5.61 12.46
C GLY A 66 19.31 -4.53 12.36
N THR A 67 20.53 -4.92 12.04
CA THR A 67 21.69 -4.01 11.86
C THR A 67 21.96 -3.65 10.40
N VAL A 68 21.29 -4.30 9.46
CA VAL A 68 21.50 -4.14 8.01
C VAL A 68 20.53 -3.11 7.45
N SER A 69 21.04 -2.17 6.65
CA SER A 69 20.22 -1.27 5.85
C SER A 69 19.83 -1.97 4.57
N VAL A 70 18.52 -1.98 4.28
CA VAL A 70 17.94 -2.58 3.08
C VAL A 70 17.06 -1.58 2.37
N ARG A 71 16.96 -1.71 1.05
CA ARG A 71 16.08 -0.88 0.23
C ARG A 71 14.85 -1.68 -0.12
N ILE A 72 13.68 -1.13 0.15
CA ILE A 72 12.41 -1.81 -0.09
C ILE A 72 11.55 -1.09 -1.11
N ALA A 73 10.73 -1.85 -1.82
CA ALA A 73 9.55 -1.38 -2.50
C ALA A 73 8.35 -1.54 -1.56
N GLY A 74 7.98 -0.48 -0.87
CA GLY A 74 6.86 -0.46 0.06
C GLY A 74 5.54 -0.34 -0.67
N VAL A 75 4.57 -1.19 -0.35
CA VAL A 75 3.21 -1.14 -0.88
C VAL A 75 2.24 -0.79 0.23
N SER A 76 1.41 0.20 -0.01
CA SER A 76 0.39 0.69 0.93
C SER A 76 -0.91 1.06 0.20
N GLY A 77 -1.91 1.58 0.91
CA GLY A 77 -3.13 2.13 0.33
C GLY A 77 -3.91 1.17 -0.58
N VAL A 78 -3.81 -0.14 -0.35
CA VAL A 78 -4.52 -1.13 -1.16
C VAL A 78 -5.99 -1.14 -0.78
N MET A 79 -6.81 -0.53 -1.64
CA MET A 79 -8.25 -0.42 -1.42
C MET A 79 -9.02 -0.87 -2.65
N THR A 80 -10.22 -1.39 -2.42
CA THR A 80 -11.23 -1.63 -3.46
C THR A 80 -12.53 -1.00 -3.04
N HIS A 81 -13.07 -0.14 -3.90
CA HIS A 81 -14.36 0.47 -3.68
C HIS A 81 -15.43 -0.61 -3.43
N PRO A 82 -16.32 -0.46 -2.43
CA PRO A 82 -17.27 -1.50 -2.04
C PRO A 82 -18.08 -2.08 -3.21
N ASP A 83 -18.54 -1.24 -4.14
CA ASP A 83 -19.35 -1.63 -5.28
C ASP A 83 -18.60 -2.49 -6.32
N TYR A 84 -17.27 -2.54 -6.23
CA TYR A 84 -16.42 -3.27 -7.17
C TYR A 84 -15.69 -4.47 -6.55
N ARG A 85 -15.99 -4.78 -5.29
CA ARG A 85 -15.40 -5.95 -4.59
C ARG A 85 -15.81 -7.27 -5.22
N GLY A 86 -15.02 -8.31 -4.98
CA GLY A 86 -15.27 -9.66 -5.49
C GLY A 86 -14.98 -9.85 -6.98
N ARG A 87 -14.42 -8.83 -7.66
CA ARG A 87 -14.14 -8.84 -9.11
C ARG A 87 -12.66 -9.08 -9.44
N GLY A 88 -11.82 -9.39 -8.43
CA GLY A 88 -10.38 -9.64 -8.61
C GLY A 88 -9.52 -8.39 -8.80
N LEU A 89 -10.07 -7.17 -8.70
CA LEU A 89 -9.38 -5.92 -9.03
C LEU A 89 -8.14 -5.68 -8.16
N ALA A 90 -8.23 -5.91 -6.87
CA ALA A 90 -7.07 -5.77 -5.97
C ALA A 90 -5.95 -6.73 -6.34
N ARG A 91 -6.29 -7.97 -6.74
CA ARG A 91 -5.30 -8.94 -7.21
C ARG A 91 -4.58 -8.47 -8.47
N ASP A 92 -5.34 -8.04 -9.48
CA ASP A 92 -4.77 -7.58 -10.74
C ASP A 92 -3.93 -6.32 -10.54
N LEU A 93 -4.38 -5.42 -9.67
CA LEU A 93 -3.65 -4.21 -9.30
C LEU A 93 -2.35 -4.53 -8.57
N MET A 94 -2.34 -5.49 -7.63
CA MET A 94 -1.13 -5.92 -6.93
C MET A 94 -0.08 -6.51 -7.88
N ILE A 95 -0.50 -7.28 -8.88
CA ILE A 95 0.42 -7.76 -9.92
C ILE A 95 1.06 -6.56 -10.63
N ARG A 96 0.25 -5.58 -11.01
CA ARG A 96 0.73 -4.37 -11.70
C ARG A 96 1.66 -3.51 -10.84
N VAL A 97 1.37 -3.41 -9.54
CA VAL A 97 2.24 -2.72 -8.57
C VAL A 97 3.63 -3.36 -8.53
N MET A 98 3.70 -4.69 -8.47
CA MET A 98 4.98 -5.40 -8.41
C MET A 98 5.77 -5.34 -9.73
N GLU A 99 5.07 -5.34 -10.88
CA GLU A 99 5.71 -5.06 -12.18
C GLU A 99 6.32 -3.65 -12.20
N LEU A 100 5.56 -2.65 -11.75
CA LEU A 100 6.04 -1.28 -11.67
C LEU A 100 7.21 -1.14 -10.69
N ALA A 101 7.15 -1.82 -9.54
CA ALA A 101 8.24 -1.83 -8.57
C ALA A 101 9.54 -2.38 -9.19
N ALA A 102 9.46 -3.49 -9.90
CA ALA A 102 10.61 -4.08 -10.58
C ALA A 102 11.18 -3.16 -11.67
N GLU A 103 10.33 -2.40 -12.36
CA GLU A 103 10.74 -1.44 -13.38
C GLU A 103 11.36 -0.17 -12.79
N ARG A 104 10.75 0.39 -11.74
CA ARG A 104 11.11 1.71 -11.19
C ARG A 104 12.13 1.64 -10.06
N PHE A 105 12.16 0.55 -9.33
CA PHE A 105 13.05 0.32 -8.19
C PHE A 105 13.90 -0.94 -8.37
N PRO A 106 14.73 -1.00 -9.44
CA PRO A 106 15.51 -2.20 -9.76
C PRO A 106 16.52 -2.57 -8.67
N ASP A 107 16.89 -1.62 -7.82
CA ASP A 107 17.84 -1.82 -6.71
C ASP A 107 17.14 -2.16 -5.37
N ALA A 108 15.82 -2.31 -5.37
CA ALA A 108 15.11 -2.76 -4.17
C ALA A 108 15.44 -4.22 -3.87
N ASP A 109 15.80 -4.49 -2.61
CA ASP A 109 16.16 -5.84 -2.17
C ASP A 109 14.91 -6.74 -2.11
N PHE A 110 13.76 -6.18 -1.70
CA PHE A 110 12.47 -6.88 -1.67
C PHE A 110 11.30 -5.90 -1.57
N GLY A 111 10.09 -6.42 -1.80
CA GLY A 111 8.83 -5.73 -1.51
C GLY A 111 8.44 -5.90 -0.04
N LEU A 112 7.85 -4.86 0.56
CA LEU A 112 7.30 -4.90 1.91
C LEU A 112 5.90 -4.32 1.91
N LEU A 113 4.98 -5.00 2.58
CA LEU A 113 3.67 -4.46 2.92
C LEU A 113 3.29 -4.91 4.34
N ASP A 114 2.42 -4.15 4.95
CA ASP A 114 1.75 -4.49 6.18
C ASP A 114 0.27 -4.76 5.92
N CYS A 115 -0.27 -5.80 6.53
CA CYS A 115 -1.68 -6.13 6.39
C CYS A 115 -2.23 -6.81 7.65
N ARG A 116 -3.54 -6.72 7.83
CA ARG A 116 -4.24 -7.48 8.87
C ARG A 116 -4.14 -8.99 8.62
N ASN A 117 -4.15 -9.76 9.68
CA ASN A 117 -4.02 -11.23 9.62
C ASN A 117 -5.04 -11.89 8.67
N GLU A 118 -6.26 -11.35 8.58
CA GLU A 118 -7.31 -11.88 7.71
C GLU A 118 -6.96 -11.73 6.20
N LEU A 119 -6.04 -10.83 5.86
CA LEU A 119 -5.63 -10.59 4.49
C LEU A 119 -4.39 -11.40 4.06
N VAL A 120 -3.74 -12.11 4.95
CA VAL A 120 -2.59 -12.96 4.63
C VAL A 120 -2.93 -13.94 3.50
N GLY A 121 -4.09 -14.61 3.58
CA GLY A 121 -4.57 -15.53 2.55
C GLY A 121 -4.86 -14.88 1.18
N PHE A 122 -5.01 -13.55 1.13
CA PHE A 122 -5.11 -12.80 -0.12
C PHE A 122 -3.72 -12.58 -0.75
N TYR A 123 -2.72 -12.24 0.05
CA TYR A 123 -1.39 -11.89 -0.43
C TYR A 123 -0.50 -13.10 -0.74
N GLU A 124 -0.59 -14.19 0.01
CA GLU A 124 0.26 -15.37 -0.20
C GLU A 124 0.19 -15.96 -1.62
N PRO A 125 -1.00 -16.11 -2.25
CA PRO A 125 -1.09 -16.60 -3.63
C PRO A 125 -0.46 -15.65 -4.67
N LEU A 126 -0.21 -14.39 -4.29
CA LEU A 126 0.47 -13.39 -5.12
C LEU A 126 2.00 -13.41 -4.96
N GLY A 127 2.53 -14.37 -4.20
CA GLY A 127 3.96 -14.53 -3.97
C GLY A 127 4.49 -13.81 -2.74
N TRP A 128 3.63 -13.17 -1.95
CA TRP A 128 4.02 -12.57 -0.68
C TRP A 128 4.19 -13.64 0.39
N ARG A 129 5.15 -13.42 1.27
CA ARG A 129 5.43 -14.33 2.37
C ARG A 129 5.30 -13.58 3.69
N ARG A 130 4.55 -14.18 4.62
CA ARG A 130 4.46 -13.65 5.97
C ARG A 130 5.83 -13.74 6.65
N GLU A 131 6.25 -12.62 7.23
CA GLU A 131 7.46 -12.53 8.03
C GLU A 131 7.08 -12.17 9.46
N PRO A 132 7.24 -13.09 10.42
CA PRO A 132 6.94 -12.80 11.82
C PRO A 132 8.02 -11.89 12.38
N GLY A 133 7.65 -10.71 12.86
CA GLY A 133 8.59 -9.79 13.47
C GLY A 133 7.92 -8.48 13.84
N ARG A 134 8.54 -7.76 14.76
CA ARG A 134 8.08 -6.43 15.16
C ARG A 134 8.60 -5.39 14.19
N ILE A 135 7.71 -4.52 13.76
CA ILE A 135 8.05 -3.36 12.94
C ILE A 135 8.14 -2.14 13.86
N PHE A 136 9.30 -1.47 13.82
CA PHE A 136 9.51 -0.20 14.51
C PHE A 136 9.48 0.91 13.48
N TYR A 137 8.77 1.98 13.78
CA TYR A 137 8.70 3.16 12.92
C TYR A 137 8.96 4.43 13.73
N THR A 138 9.35 5.48 13.03
CA THR A 138 9.41 6.83 13.59
C THR A 138 8.52 7.73 12.75
N LEU A 139 7.55 8.34 13.38
CA LEU A 139 6.64 9.29 12.76
C LEU A 139 6.66 10.58 13.58
N ASP A 140 6.94 11.71 12.94
CA ASP A 140 7.03 13.04 13.59
C ASP A 140 7.93 13.05 14.85
N GLY A 141 9.05 12.30 14.79
CA GLY A 141 10.00 12.18 15.90
C GLY A 141 9.56 11.25 17.03
N ARG A 142 8.38 10.64 16.95
CA ARG A 142 7.88 9.63 17.90
C ARG A 142 8.17 8.23 17.39
N ARG A 143 8.69 7.39 18.26
CA ARG A 143 8.89 5.96 17.95
C ARG A 143 7.62 5.19 18.28
N GLY A 144 7.16 4.42 17.33
CA GLY A 144 6.09 3.44 17.51
C GLY A 144 6.59 2.02 17.22
N MET A 145 5.78 1.05 17.59
CA MET A 145 6.01 -0.36 17.33
C MET A 145 4.69 -0.98 16.88
N TYR A 146 4.76 -1.74 15.81
CA TYR A 146 3.67 -2.59 15.34
C TYR A 146 4.09 -4.05 15.54
N ASP A 147 3.21 -4.83 16.17
CA ASP A 147 3.38 -6.27 16.41
C ASP A 147 2.24 -6.98 15.65
N PRO A 148 2.49 -7.44 14.41
CA PRO A 148 1.47 -8.02 13.55
C PRO A 148 0.94 -9.38 14.01
#